data_003b43399cf8f4e997b6fb104cc0b278
#
_entry.id   003b43399cf8f4e997b6fb104cc0b278
#
_cell.length_a   1.000
_cell.length_b   1.000
_cell.length_c   1.000
_cell.angle_alpha   90.00
_cell.angle_beta   90.00
_cell.angle_gamma   90.00
#
_symmetry.space_group_name_H-M   'P 1'
#
loop_
_entity.id
_entity.type
_entity.pdbx_description
1 polymer ?
#
loop_
_entity_poly.entity_id
_entity_poly.type
_entity_poly.pdbx_seq_one_letter_code
_entity_poly.pdbx_strand_id
1 'polypeptide(L)'
;MVYDEQLPMFADSVYLIRVDDAQRMRRFYKIYVQRDLFGGAQLVREWGRIGSPGTVATALFASEGAAVDALDTLARKKRRRGYV
;
A
#
# COMPACT_ATOMS: atom_id res chain seq x y z
N MET A 1 -4.17 -16.19 21.38
CA MET A 1 -4.06 -15.78 20.87
C MET A 1 -3.78 -15.90 19.82
N VAL A 2 -3.79 -16.10 19.41
CA VAL A 2 -3.48 -16.15 18.57
C VAL A 2 -3.64 -15.34 17.52
N TYR A 3 -4.00 -14.59 17.45
CA TYR A 3 -4.13 -13.68 16.46
C TYR A 3 -2.85 -13.09 16.05
N ASP A 4 -1.81 -13.52 16.56
CA ASP A 4 -0.52 -12.97 16.27
C ASP A 4 -0.13 -13.10 14.83
N GLU A 5 -0.54 -14.15 14.17
CA GLU A 5 -0.21 -14.32 12.79
C GLU A 5 -0.80 -13.25 11.91
N GLN A 6 -1.89 -12.66 12.36
CA GLN A 6 -2.54 -11.68 11.54
C GLN A 6 -1.87 -10.34 11.60
N LEU A 7 -1.22 -10.04 12.71
CA LEU A 7 -0.60 -8.75 12.88
C LEU A 7 0.44 -8.45 11.81
N PRO A 8 1.34 -9.39 11.48
CA PRO A 8 2.31 -9.12 10.42
C PRO A 8 1.67 -8.83 9.09
N MET A 9 0.56 -9.49 8.78
CA MET A 9 -0.11 -9.22 7.52
C MET A 9 -0.62 -7.80 7.47
N PHE A 10 -1.23 -7.33 8.55
CA PHE A 10 -1.78 -5.98 8.57
C PHE A 10 -0.69 -4.92 8.62
N ALA A 11 0.47 -5.26 9.22
CA ALA A 11 1.57 -4.33 9.28
C ALA A 11 2.16 -4.05 7.90
N ASP A 12 1.89 -4.90 6.92
CA ASP A 12 2.39 -4.73 5.57
C ASP A 12 1.36 -4.07 4.66
N SER A 13 0.51 -3.25 5.22
CA SER A 13 -0.56 -2.62 4.48
C SER A 13 -0.69 -1.17 4.94
N VAL A 14 -0.84 -0.27 3.99
CA VAL A 14 -0.99 1.16 4.24
C VAL A 14 -2.12 1.70 3.38
N TYR A 15 -3.01 2.46 3.99
CA TYR A 15 -4.06 3.15 3.25
C TYR A 15 -3.94 4.65 3.53
N LEU A 16 -3.71 5.43 2.50
CA LEU A 16 -3.49 6.87 2.61
C LEU A 16 -4.53 7.60 1.80
N ILE A 17 -4.87 8.80 2.26
CA ILE A 17 -5.78 9.66 1.51
C ILE A 17 -5.19 11.05 1.39
N ARG A 18 -5.59 11.73 0.34
CA ARG A 18 -5.29 13.14 0.16
C ARG A 18 -6.57 13.86 -0.21
N VAL A 19 -7.01 14.76 0.66
CA VAL A 19 -8.22 15.53 0.46
C VAL A 19 -7.83 17.00 0.45
N ASP A 20 -8.17 17.68 -0.63
CA ASP A 20 -7.90 19.11 -0.79
C ASP A 20 -9.10 19.71 -1.50
N ASP A 21 -10.01 20.27 -0.73
CA ASP A 21 -11.26 20.78 -1.28
C ASP A 21 -11.03 21.96 -2.23
N ALA A 22 -10.01 22.76 -1.98
CA ALA A 22 -9.70 23.90 -2.84
C ALA A 22 -9.34 23.46 -4.24
N GLN A 23 -8.72 22.28 -4.37
CA GLN A 23 -8.36 21.73 -5.67
C GLN A 23 -9.31 20.63 -6.10
N ARG A 24 -10.38 20.41 -5.35
CA ARG A 24 -11.37 19.35 -5.63
C ARG A 24 -10.69 18.00 -5.70
N MET A 25 -9.72 17.78 -4.83
CA MET A 25 -8.93 16.56 -4.85
C MET A 25 -9.37 15.68 -3.69
N ARG A 26 -9.82 14.47 -4.02
CA ARG A 26 -10.21 13.45 -3.03
C ARG A 26 -9.69 12.13 -3.54
N ARG A 27 -8.46 11.78 -3.13
CA ARG A 27 -7.74 10.63 -3.67
C ARG A 27 -7.36 9.66 -2.58
N PHE A 28 -7.27 8.38 -2.94
CA PHE A 28 -6.75 7.37 -2.05
C PHE A 28 -5.52 6.72 -2.69
N TYR A 29 -4.68 6.14 -1.85
CA TYR A 29 -3.55 5.35 -2.28
C TYR A 29 -3.39 4.21 -1.28
N LYS A 30 -3.53 2.97 -1.77
CA LYS A 30 -3.44 1.77 -0.94
C LYS A 30 -2.26 0.96 -1.41
N ILE A 31 -1.45 0.50 -0.47
CA ILE A 31 -0.27 -0.29 -0.77
C ILE A 31 -0.27 -1.47 0.18
N TYR A 32 -0.04 -2.67 -0.36
CA TYR A 32 0.07 -3.82 0.52
C TYR A 32 0.98 -4.87 -0.12
N VAL A 33 1.50 -5.75 0.74
CA VAL A 33 2.36 -6.86 0.33
C VAL A 33 1.53 -8.12 0.37
N GLN A 34 1.57 -8.86 -0.73
CA GLN A 34 0.89 -10.15 -0.84
C GLN A 34 1.94 -11.23 -1.04
N ARG A 35 2.03 -12.15 -0.08
CA ARG A 35 3.01 -13.22 -0.12
C ARG A 35 2.58 -14.30 -1.09
N ASP A 36 3.54 -14.93 -1.75
CA ASP A 36 3.23 -16.10 -2.57
C ASP A 36 3.72 -17.35 -1.85
N LEU A 37 3.43 -18.50 -2.44
CA LEU A 37 3.72 -19.79 -1.82
C LEU A 37 5.19 -20.18 -1.94
N PHE A 38 5.97 -19.44 -2.69
CA PHE A 38 7.34 -19.84 -3.01
C PHE A 38 8.36 -18.89 -2.40
N GLY A 39 7.96 -18.12 -1.41
CA GLY A 39 8.89 -17.25 -0.70
C GLY A 39 9.04 -15.87 -1.27
N GLY A 40 8.47 -15.59 -2.43
CA GLY A 40 8.45 -14.26 -2.99
C GLY A 40 7.26 -13.46 -2.51
N ALA A 41 7.13 -12.25 -3.03
CA ALA A 41 6.02 -11.38 -2.67
C ALA A 41 5.70 -10.40 -3.78
N GLN A 42 4.47 -9.93 -3.79
CA GLN A 42 4.03 -8.87 -4.68
C GLN A 42 3.79 -7.63 -3.86
N LEU A 43 4.20 -6.49 -4.41
CA LEU A 43 3.78 -5.20 -3.88
C LEU A 43 2.61 -4.75 -4.73
N VAL A 44 1.45 -4.60 -4.12
CA VAL A 44 0.22 -4.20 -4.81
C VAL A 44 -0.07 -2.75 -4.47
N ARG A 45 -0.33 -1.95 -5.48
CA ARG A 45 -0.70 -0.55 -5.32
C ARG A 45 -2.05 -0.31 -5.98
N GLU A 46 -2.92 0.36 -5.26
CA GLU A 46 -4.23 0.73 -5.78
C GLU A 46 -4.42 2.20 -5.49
N TRP A 47 -4.81 2.98 -6.48
CA TRP A 47 -4.99 4.41 -6.28
C TRP A 47 -6.08 4.93 -7.18
N GLY A 48 -6.62 6.08 -6.80
CA GLY A 48 -7.66 6.71 -7.59
C GLY A 48 -8.43 7.72 -6.78
N ARG A 49 -9.59 8.05 -7.29
CA ARG A 49 -10.51 8.95 -6.60
C ARG A 49 -11.27 8.16 -5.55
N ILE A 50 -11.45 8.76 -4.39
CA ILE A 50 -12.23 8.11 -3.31
C ILE A 50 -13.63 7.84 -3.83
N GLY A 51 -14.07 6.60 -3.66
CA GLY A 51 -15.37 6.16 -4.14
C GLY A 51 -15.35 5.48 -5.49
N SER A 52 -14.19 5.45 -6.17
CA SER A 52 -14.05 4.75 -7.45
C SER A 52 -13.21 3.48 -7.26
N PRO A 53 -13.27 2.54 -8.22
CA PRO A 53 -12.44 1.35 -8.13
C PRO A 53 -10.95 1.65 -8.20
N GLY A 54 -10.54 2.67 -8.94
CA GLY A 54 -9.15 3.05 -9.04
C GLY A 54 -8.37 2.19 -10.01
N THR A 55 -7.05 2.39 -10.00
CA THR A 55 -6.10 1.68 -10.82
C THR A 55 -5.26 0.77 -9.93
N VAL A 56 -4.91 -0.41 -10.43
CA VAL A 56 -4.11 -1.39 -9.69
C VAL A 56 -2.83 -1.68 -10.46
N ALA A 57 -1.72 -1.73 -9.74
CA ALA A 57 -0.44 -2.13 -10.32
C ALA A 57 0.26 -3.05 -9.33
N THR A 58 1.00 -4.02 -9.85
CA THR A 58 1.74 -4.96 -9.01
C THR A 58 3.18 -5.03 -9.47
N ALA A 59 4.06 -5.32 -8.52
CA ALA A 59 5.48 -5.55 -8.80
C ALA A 59 5.91 -6.78 -8.01
N LEU A 60 6.73 -7.62 -8.64
CA LEU A 60 7.21 -8.85 -8.01
C LEU A 60 8.54 -8.60 -7.33
N PHE A 61 8.71 -9.18 -6.14
CA PHE A 61 9.94 -9.11 -5.39
C PHE A 61 10.37 -10.51 -5.00
N ALA A 62 11.67 -10.72 -4.92
CA ALA A 62 12.22 -12.03 -4.60
C ALA A 62 11.95 -12.44 -3.16
N SER A 63 11.71 -11.47 -2.28
CA SER A 63 11.46 -11.76 -0.86
C SER A 63 10.41 -10.82 -0.30
N GLU A 64 9.81 -11.27 0.78
CA GLU A 64 8.85 -10.43 1.50
C GLU A 64 9.55 -9.19 2.05
N GLY A 65 10.75 -9.32 2.58
CA GLY A 65 11.47 -8.18 3.13
C GLY A 65 11.71 -7.09 2.11
N ALA A 66 12.07 -7.47 0.88
CA ALA A 66 12.27 -6.49 -0.17
C ALA A 66 10.96 -5.77 -0.52
N ALA A 67 9.86 -6.50 -0.54
CA ALA A 67 8.56 -5.89 -0.83
C ALA A 67 8.14 -4.94 0.29
N VAL A 68 8.37 -5.31 1.54
CA VAL A 68 8.05 -4.46 2.68
C VAL A 68 8.87 -3.17 2.66
N ASP A 69 10.16 -3.28 2.32
CA ASP A 69 11.01 -2.09 2.21
C ASP A 69 10.49 -1.17 1.10
N ALA A 70 10.06 -1.73 0.00
CA ALA A 70 9.50 -0.95 -1.10
C ALA A 70 8.19 -0.28 -0.69
N LEU A 71 7.34 -0.98 0.07
CA LEU A 71 6.12 -0.39 0.58
C LEU A 71 6.43 0.81 1.46
N ASP A 72 7.37 0.66 2.36
CA ASP A 72 7.72 1.71 3.31
C ASP A 72 8.27 2.93 2.59
N THR A 73 9.14 2.72 1.62
CA THR A 73 9.70 3.80 0.81
C THR A 73 8.61 4.55 0.06
N LEU A 74 7.68 3.81 -0.54
CA LEU A 74 6.61 4.41 -1.32
C LEU A 74 5.65 5.18 -0.42
N ALA A 75 5.31 4.63 0.75
CA ALA A 75 4.43 5.30 1.69
C ALA A 75 5.03 6.63 2.15
N ARG A 76 6.34 6.65 2.45
CA ARG A 76 7.00 7.89 2.83
C ARG A 76 6.97 8.91 1.71
N LYS A 77 7.16 8.46 0.48
CA LYS A 77 7.12 9.34 -0.68
C LYS A 77 5.74 9.96 -0.85
N LYS A 78 4.69 9.18 -0.67
CA LYS A 78 3.33 9.68 -0.78
C LYS A 78 2.98 10.64 0.34
N ARG A 79 3.45 10.36 1.55
CA ARG A 79 3.23 11.29 2.66
C ARG A 79 3.87 12.65 2.40
N ARG A 80 5.04 12.67 1.77
CA ARG A 80 5.66 13.93 1.40
C ARG A 80 4.86 14.71 0.38
N ARG A 81 4.00 14.05 -0.36
CA ARG A 81 3.12 14.68 -1.34
C ARG A 81 1.76 15.05 -0.74
N GLY A 82 1.59 14.92 0.55
CA GLY A 82 0.38 15.36 1.22
C GLY A 82 -0.61 14.25 1.53
N TYR A 83 -0.30 13.01 1.24
CA TYR A 83 -1.16 11.89 1.66
C TYR A 83 -0.98 11.66 3.15
N VAL A 84 -2.06 11.32 3.81
CA VAL A 84 -2.05 11.07 5.26
C VAL A 84 -2.79 9.79 5.60
#